data_755b77ac2e27bbee2c20bb7d8a1adb9b
#
_entry.id   755b77ac2e27bbee2c20bb7d8a1adb9b
#
_cell.length_a   1.000
_cell.length_b   1.000
_cell.length_c   1.000
_cell.angle_alpha   90.00
_cell.angle_beta   90.00
_cell.angle_gamma   90.00
#
_symmetry.space_group_name_H-M   'P 1'
#
loop_
_entity.id
_entity.type
_entity.pdbx_description
1 polymer ?
#
loop_
_entity_poly.entity_id
_entity_poly.type
_entity_poly.pdbx_seq_one_letter_code
_entity_poly.pdbx_strand_id
1 'polypeptide(L)'
;MKPGSRDQVGTRLYSEQQFRDGAIQILAATEAAGEGINLQCCHILFNYDIPWNPNRLEQRMGRIHRYGQTKDCLIFNFVATNTIEGRVLQKLLSKLQEIRDALDDDAVFNVVGEILPASHMERVLRDYYAGRFGVEDLEERLLLDVKEERFREICQHALEGLASKKLNLEMLIERRARAQERRVVPETIARFLREVAPHVPFSLKPVASLPHTYDPATTPQALRRYESEPEWKFAPLANKYPRLSTDRETAEQHSLEWVTPGHSLFEAIRRHALTQAQDHFGTGACFYSLEHSAPARMDFYRAKVVDGLGQVVHERLFAVQLTADGVPRLHEVGMIGNLKPAPAPKELPALVKLPEPRGWLNEQALNPFLEEVRAERTAEVNRVRDHIELSLTELLEKEDRLIGRFAEDAERGVEGAAGNLKQAEDRHAVLLARRERRRQELDRQRSLSLQGVERITSVLVLPHPDRDKPEVKNLRSDPETEAIAMRVAIDYERAQGRTVADVHEKDLGYDITSLDTSSGDLRLIEIKGIGAATGTVLLTPNEKRVAEDRRDCYWLYVVTHCKSEPCLQDPIKDPARLDWHEVKKVEHYYLSVDAMTQPIKISQGEQPPYGEKGE
;
A
#
# COMPACT_ATOMS: atom_id res chain seq x y z
N MET A 1 -13.22 2.79 32.72
CA MET A 1 -12.84 1.35 32.65
C MET A 1 -11.32 1.29 32.44
N LYS A 2 -10.63 0.40 33.19
CA LYS A 2 -9.19 0.17 32.94
C LYS A 2 -9.02 -0.57 31.61
N PRO A 3 -7.95 -0.27 30.85
CA PRO A 3 -7.59 -1.13 29.72
C PRO A 3 -7.25 -2.52 30.26
N GLY A 4 -7.93 -3.53 29.75
CA GLY A 4 -7.73 -4.93 30.15
C GLY A 4 -7.51 -5.82 28.94
N SER A 5 -7.38 -7.13 29.12
CA SER A 5 -7.30 -8.07 28.01
C SER A 5 -8.68 -8.28 27.36
N ARG A 6 -8.71 -8.76 26.11
CA ARG A 6 -9.94 -9.09 25.38
C ARG A 6 -10.79 -10.15 26.05
N ASP A 7 -10.16 -11.01 26.86
CA ASP A 7 -10.81 -12.12 27.54
C ASP A 7 -11.28 -11.77 28.95
N GLN A 8 -10.98 -10.57 29.46
CA GLN A 8 -11.30 -10.16 30.81
C GLN A 8 -12.67 -9.45 30.86
N VAL A 9 -13.70 -10.13 31.35
CA VAL A 9 -15.07 -9.61 31.51
C VAL A 9 -15.08 -8.26 32.25
N GLY A 10 -15.86 -7.31 31.74
CA GLY A 10 -15.98 -5.97 32.32
C GLY A 10 -14.90 -4.99 31.93
N THR A 11 -13.98 -5.36 31.03
CA THR A 11 -13.00 -4.44 30.47
C THR A 11 -13.53 -3.78 29.21
N ARG A 12 -12.93 -2.64 28.81
CA ARG A 12 -13.24 -1.92 27.57
C ARG A 12 -13.01 -2.81 26.34
N LEU A 13 -11.89 -3.51 26.30
CA LEU A 13 -11.52 -4.37 25.18
C LEU A 13 -12.45 -5.58 25.05
N TYR A 14 -12.90 -6.14 26.15
CA TYR A 14 -13.89 -7.22 26.16
C TYR A 14 -15.22 -6.74 25.56
N SER A 15 -15.74 -5.59 25.99
CA SER A 15 -17.00 -5.05 25.48
C SER A 15 -16.91 -4.69 23.99
N GLU A 16 -15.79 -4.14 23.56
CA GLU A 16 -15.52 -3.86 22.15
C GLU A 16 -15.51 -5.15 21.31
N GLN A 17 -14.86 -6.20 21.80
CA GLN A 17 -14.81 -7.48 21.12
C GLN A 17 -16.20 -8.13 21.02
N GLN A 18 -16.97 -8.16 22.10
CA GLN A 18 -18.35 -8.69 22.10
C GLN A 18 -19.27 -7.95 21.12
N PHE A 19 -19.10 -6.63 20.99
CA PHE A 19 -19.85 -5.83 20.02
C PHE A 19 -19.41 -6.13 18.59
N ARG A 20 -18.12 -6.27 18.36
CA ARG A 20 -17.55 -6.59 17.04
C ARG A 20 -17.95 -7.99 16.56
N ASP A 21 -18.01 -8.96 17.49
CA ASP A 21 -18.39 -10.34 17.21
C ASP A 21 -19.92 -10.51 17.07
N GLY A 22 -20.69 -9.41 17.27
CA GLY A 22 -22.16 -9.46 17.19
C GLY A 22 -22.84 -10.14 18.38
N ALA A 23 -22.10 -10.48 19.44
CA ALA A 23 -22.66 -11.04 20.66
C ALA A 23 -23.53 -10.05 21.42
N ILE A 24 -23.27 -8.75 21.28
CA ILE A 24 -24.12 -7.66 21.73
C ILE A 24 -24.48 -6.75 20.55
N GLN A 25 -25.71 -6.28 20.50
CA GLN A 25 -26.22 -5.44 19.42
C GLN A 25 -26.11 -3.94 19.72
N ILE A 26 -25.99 -3.56 20.98
CA ILE A 26 -25.93 -2.17 21.42
C ILE A 26 -24.72 -1.99 22.35
N LEU A 27 -23.86 -1.03 21.99
CA LEU A 27 -22.72 -0.63 22.82
C LEU A 27 -22.98 0.78 23.38
N ALA A 28 -23.23 0.89 24.69
CA ALA A 28 -23.31 2.17 25.37
C ALA A 28 -21.91 2.59 25.86
N ALA A 29 -21.50 3.79 25.52
CA ALA A 29 -20.16 4.29 25.83
C ALA A 29 -20.19 5.75 26.33
N THR A 30 -19.28 6.07 27.22
CA THR A 30 -19.00 7.46 27.65
C THR A 30 -18.00 8.11 26.73
N GLU A 31 -17.63 9.38 26.97
CA GLU A 31 -16.57 10.09 26.24
C GLU A 31 -15.24 9.33 26.14
N ALA A 32 -14.96 8.44 27.10
CA ALA A 32 -13.78 7.58 27.04
C ALA A 32 -13.70 6.69 25.78
N ALA A 33 -14.82 6.44 25.11
CA ALA A 33 -14.89 5.76 23.83
C ALA A 33 -14.59 6.70 22.63
N GLY A 34 -14.58 8.01 22.84
CA GLY A 34 -14.18 8.99 21.84
C GLY A 34 -12.71 8.87 21.40
N GLU A 35 -11.87 8.13 22.12
CA GLU A 35 -10.45 7.96 21.80
C GLU A 35 -10.06 6.47 21.71
N GLY A 36 -9.34 6.12 20.63
CA GLY A 36 -8.64 4.84 20.51
C GLY A 36 -9.48 3.60 20.21
N ILE A 37 -10.80 3.71 19.91
CA ILE A 37 -11.66 2.57 19.51
C ILE A 37 -11.92 2.63 18.00
N ASN A 38 -11.99 1.45 17.37
CA ASN A 38 -12.46 1.29 16.01
C ASN A 38 -13.80 0.54 16.01
N LEU A 39 -14.88 1.24 15.64
CA LEU A 39 -16.23 0.71 15.60
C LEU A 39 -16.82 0.65 14.18
N GLN A 40 -15.99 0.44 13.17
CA GLN A 40 -16.40 0.31 11.76
C GLN A 40 -17.35 -0.87 11.48
N CYS A 41 -17.44 -1.84 12.41
CA CYS A 41 -18.43 -2.89 12.37
C CYS A 41 -19.88 -2.36 12.52
N CYS A 42 -20.02 -1.12 13.01
CA CYS A 42 -21.29 -0.43 13.20
C CYS A 42 -21.41 0.75 12.23
N HIS A 43 -22.62 1.03 11.77
CA HIS A 43 -22.94 2.17 10.90
C HIS A 43 -24.03 3.06 11.48
N ILE A 44 -24.48 2.81 12.71
CA ILE A 44 -25.50 3.60 13.40
C ILE A 44 -24.91 4.14 14.70
N LEU A 45 -25.00 5.45 14.92
CA LEU A 45 -24.54 6.14 16.11
C LEU A 45 -25.64 7.01 16.69
N PHE A 46 -25.89 6.87 18.00
CA PHE A 46 -26.75 7.75 18.77
C PHE A 46 -25.90 8.59 19.72
N ASN A 47 -25.89 9.91 19.53
CA ASN A 47 -25.36 10.85 20.51
C ASN A 47 -26.47 11.23 21.48
N TYR A 48 -26.49 10.58 22.65
CA TYR A 48 -27.47 10.87 23.69
C TYR A 48 -27.25 12.22 24.35
N ASP A 49 -25.99 12.56 24.56
CA ASP A 49 -25.52 13.89 24.96
C ASP A 49 -24.60 14.45 23.85
N ILE A 50 -24.84 15.67 23.44
CA ILE A 50 -24.01 16.32 22.45
C ILE A 50 -22.95 17.17 23.15
N PRO A 51 -21.65 16.92 22.86
CA PRO A 51 -20.59 17.73 23.44
C PRO A 51 -20.63 19.14 22.84
N TRP A 52 -20.41 20.15 23.66
CA TRP A 52 -20.26 21.55 23.24
C TRP A 52 -19.11 21.79 22.26
N ASN A 53 -18.11 20.92 22.29
CA ASN A 53 -16.99 20.99 21.38
C ASN A 53 -17.29 20.20 20.10
N PRO A 54 -17.47 20.87 18.94
CA PRO A 54 -17.74 20.23 17.67
C PRO A 54 -16.70 19.17 17.29
N ASN A 55 -15.42 19.40 17.63
CA ASN A 55 -14.35 18.44 17.37
C ASN A 55 -14.55 17.12 18.11
N ARG A 56 -15.19 17.12 19.29
CA ARG A 56 -15.54 15.89 20.01
C ARG A 56 -16.68 15.14 19.33
N LEU A 57 -17.63 15.86 18.76
CA LEU A 57 -18.70 15.25 17.96
C LEU A 57 -18.12 14.57 16.72
N GLU A 58 -17.24 15.25 16.01
CA GLU A 58 -16.52 14.72 14.87
C GLU A 58 -15.66 13.50 15.24
N GLN A 59 -14.94 13.55 16.36
CA GLN A 59 -14.19 12.41 16.88
C GLN A 59 -15.09 11.20 17.17
N ARG A 60 -16.29 11.41 17.71
CA ARG A 60 -17.28 10.34 17.94
C ARG A 60 -17.77 9.76 16.62
N MET A 61 -18.14 10.58 15.65
CA MET A 61 -18.55 10.16 14.31
C MET A 61 -17.44 9.40 13.59
N GLY A 62 -16.19 9.87 13.70
CA GLY A 62 -15.02 9.22 13.16
C GLY A 62 -14.71 7.83 13.74
N ARG A 63 -15.47 7.32 14.73
CA ARG A 63 -15.35 5.93 15.21
C ARG A 63 -16.06 4.94 14.31
N ILE A 64 -17.15 5.34 13.67
CA ILE A 64 -17.93 4.53 12.73
C ILE A 64 -17.69 4.93 11.27
N HIS A 65 -17.52 6.21 11.00
CA HIS A 65 -17.25 6.77 9.65
C HIS A 65 -15.72 6.86 9.42
N ARG A 66 -15.13 5.82 8.84
CA ARG A 66 -13.69 5.73 8.52
C ARG A 66 -13.49 5.09 7.16
N TYR A 67 -12.28 5.27 6.63
CA TYR A 67 -11.86 4.57 5.42
C TYR A 67 -12.07 3.04 5.57
N GLY A 68 -12.85 2.45 4.66
CA GLY A 68 -13.23 1.03 4.68
C GLY A 68 -14.65 0.76 5.20
N GLN A 69 -15.41 1.77 5.64
CA GLN A 69 -16.84 1.62 5.90
C GLN A 69 -17.59 1.44 4.57
N THR A 70 -18.36 0.36 4.46
CA THR A 70 -19.09 -0.02 3.24
C THR A 70 -20.57 0.38 3.27
N LYS A 71 -21.06 0.85 4.42
CA LYS A 71 -22.45 1.25 4.62
C LYS A 71 -22.55 2.74 4.92
N ASP A 72 -23.68 3.34 4.55
CA ASP A 72 -24.00 4.71 4.93
C ASP A 72 -24.10 4.81 6.44
N CYS A 73 -23.38 5.78 7.03
CA CYS A 73 -23.41 6.01 8.47
C CYS A 73 -24.63 6.86 8.85
N LEU A 74 -25.49 6.31 9.69
CA LEU A 74 -26.65 7.01 10.26
C LEU A 74 -26.30 7.56 11.64
N ILE A 75 -26.33 8.87 11.80
CA ILE A 75 -25.96 9.55 13.03
C ILE A 75 -27.17 10.31 13.57
N PHE A 76 -27.62 9.90 14.77
CA PHE A 76 -28.74 10.51 15.45
C PHE A 76 -28.24 11.33 16.64
N ASN A 77 -28.58 12.63 16.62
CA ASN A 77 -28.22 13.56 17.68
C ASN A 77 -29.47 13.93 18.50
N PHE A 78 -29.52 13.59 19.79
CA PHE A 78 -30.60 13.98 20.67
C PHE A 78 -30.35 15.38 21.23
N VAL A 79 -31.29 16.28 20.98
CA VAL A 79 -31.23 17.68 21.40
C VAL A 79 -32.41 18.00 22.29
N ALA A 80 -32.17 18.46 23.49
CA ALA A 80 -33.20 18.89 24.42
C ALA A 80 -33.69 20.31 24.03
N THR A 81 -34.61 20.41 23.10
CA THR A 81 -35.07 21.69 22.50
C THR A 81 -35.76 22.62 23.48
N ASN A 82 -36.17 22.13 24.67
CA ASN A 82 -36.74 22.93 25.75
C ASN A 82 -35.67 23.62 26.64
N THR A 83 -34.40 23.35 26.39
CA THR A 83 -33.28 24.03 27.07
C THR A 83 -32.67 25.09 26.13
N ILE A 84 -31.96 26.04 26.73
CA ILE A 84 -31.27 27.10 25.96
C ILE A 84 -30.14 26.49 25.14
N GLU A 85 -29.40 25.60 25.77
CA GLU A 85 -28.32 24.84 25.15
C GLU A 85 -28.83 24.06 23.94
N GLY A 86 -29.98 23.41 24.07
CA GLY A 86 -30.57 22.63 23.01
C GLY A 86 -31.00 23.50 21.82
N ARG A 87 -31.55 24.70 22.06
CA ARG A 87 -31.93 25.62 20.99
C ARG A 87 -30.73 26.17 20.24
N VAL A 88 -29.67 26.55 20.98
CA VAL A 88 -28.40 26.99 20.37
C VAL A 88 -27.80 25.89 19.50
N LEU A 89 -27.76 24.68 20.01
CA LEU A 89 -27.22 23.53 19.29
C LEU A 89 -28.07 23.15 18.08
N GLN A 90 -29.40 23.20 18.19
CA GLN A 90 -30.32 22.99 17.07
C GLN A 90 -30.06 23.99 15.94
N LYS A 91 -29.90 25.28 16.29
CA LYS A 91 -29.65 26.34 15.31
C LYS A 91 -28.28 26.18 14.63
N LEU A 92 -27.28 25.76 15.40
CA LEU A 92 -25.96 25.41 14.87
C LEU A 92 -26.03 24.24 13.89
N LEU A 93 -26.68 23.15 14.27
CA LEU A 93 -26.84 21.97 13.41
C LEU A 93 -27.64 22.30 12.13
N SER A 94 -28.71 23.12 12.24
CA SER A 94 -29.46 23.58 11.07
C SER A 94 -28.61 24.43 10.14
N LYS A 95 -27.75 25.30 10.69
CA LYS A 95 -26.85 26.12 9.87
C LYS A 95 -25.78 25.28 9.18
N LEU A 96 -25.24 24.28 9.85
CA LEU A 96 -24.31 23.31 9.26
C LEU A 96 -24.97 22.48 8.15
N GLN A 97 -26.25 22.14 8.32
CA GLN A 97 -27.04 21.47 7.31
C GLN A 97 -27.23 22.35 6.06
N GLU A 98 -27.62 23.63 6.23
CA GLU A 98 -27.75 24.60 5.13
C GLU A 98 -26.43 24.72 4.35
N ILE A 99 -25.31 24.74 5.06
CA ILE A 99 -23.98 24.84 4.48
C ILE A 99 -23.61 23.58 3.70
N ARG A 100 -23.89 22.39 4.27
CA ARG A 100 -23.70 21.11 3.59
C ARG A 100 -24.51 21.05 2.30
N ASP A 101 -25.79 21.41 2.38
CA ASP A 101 -26.70 21.36 1.25
C ASP A 101 -26.31 22.37 0.15
N ALA A 102 -25.66 23.49 0.53
CA ALA A 102 -25.15 24.49 -0.41
C ALA A 102 -23.83 24.07 -1.08
N LEU A 103 -23.04 23.22 -0.43
CA LEU A 103 -21.71 22.78 -0.90
C LEU A 103 -21.70 21.39 -1.52
N ASP A 104 -22.80 20.63 -1.39
CA ASP A 104 -22.92 19.22 -1.83
C ASP A 104 -21.74 18.34 -1.35
N ASP A 105 -21.22 18.61 -0.13
CA ASP A 105 -20.04 17.94 0.41
C ASP A 105 -20.17 17.69 1.93
N ASP A 106 -19.99 16.42 2.33
CA ASP A 106 -19.94 16.00 3.74
C ASP A 106 -18.69 16.51 4.50
N ALA A 107 -17.72 17.12 3.81
CA ALA A 107 -16.52 17.70 4.40
C ALA A 107 -16.81 18.93 5.28
N VAL A 108 -18.02 19.47 5.25
CA VAL A 108 -18.47 20.59 6.11
C VAL A 108 -18.26 20.29 7.60
N PHE A 109 -18.39 19.03 8.00
CA PHE A 109 -18.16 18.63 9.38
C PHE A 109 -16.69 18.73 9.82
N ASN A 110 -15.74 18.64 8.88
CA ASN A 110 -14.30 18.79 9.17
C ASN A 110 -13.89 20.24 9.43
N VAL A 111 -14.71 21.19 9.04
CA VAL A 111 -14.43 22.64 9.11
C VAL A 111 -15.09 23.29 10.34
N VAL A 112 -16.06 22.62 10.95
CA VAL A 112 -16.85 23.16 12.07
C VAL A 112 -16.01 23.57 13.26
N GLY A 113 -14.99 22.77 13.59
CA GLY A 113 -14.08 23.05 14.71
C GLY A 113 -13.20 24.29 14.51
N GLU A 114 -12.94 24.67 13.26
CA GLU A 114 -12.17 25.86 12.90
C GLU A 114 -13.06 27.12 12.89
N ILE A 115 -14.34 26.95 12.50
CA ILE A 115 -15.33 28.05 12.43
C ILE A 115 -15.83 28.44 13.82
N LEU A 116 -16.02 27.46 14.70
CA LEU A 116 -16.55 27.66 16.07
C LEU A 116 -15.59 27.08 17.11
N PRO A 117 -14.56 27.82 17.50
CA PRO A 117 -13.69 27.40 18.60
C PRO A 117 -14.50 27.14 19.88
N ALA A 118 -14.25 26.00 20.54
CA ALA A 118 -14.94 25.65 21.78
C ALA A 118 -14.82 26.77 22.85
N SER A 119 -13.70 27.46 22.88
CA SER A 119 -13.46 28.61 23.77
C SER A 119 -14.39 29.81 23.51
N HIS A 120 -14.83 30.00 22.27
CA HIS A 120 -15.80 31.06 21.93
C HIS A 120 -17.19 30.70 22.47
N MET A 121 -17.65 29.47 22.20
CA MET A 121 -18.96 29.00 22.70
C MET A 121 -19.04 29.00 24.23
N GLU A 122 -17.98 28.51 24.90
CA GLU A 122 -17.92 28.53 26.36
C GLU A 122 -17.95 29.96 26.92
N ARG A 123 -17.28 30.93 26.28
CA ARG A 123 -17.27 32.33 26.70
C ARG A 123 -18.64 32.97 26.53
N VAL A 124 -19.29 32.80 25.38
CA VAL A 124 -20.61 33.37 25.09
C VAL A 124 -21.66 32.82 26.06
N LEU A 125 -21.65 31.51 26.32
CA LEU A 125 -22.55 30.89 27.29
C LEU A 125 -22.28 31.35 28.73
N ARG A 126 -21.02 31.47 29.13
CA ARG A 126 -20.64 31.98 30.44
C ARG A 126 -21.16 33.41 30.65
N ASP A 127 -21.03 34.28 29.63
CA ASP A 127 -21.49 35.66 29.68
C ASP A 127 -23.01 35.74 29.72
N TYR A 128 -23.71 34.83 29.04
CA TYR A 128 -25.17 34.69 29.13
C TYR A 128 -25.62 34.26 30.54
N TYR A 129 -25.03 33.21 31.12
CA TYR A 129 -25.35 32.79 32.49
C TYR A 129 -24.96 33.80 33.55
N ALA A 130 -23.98 34.67 33.25
CA ALA A 130 -23.66 35.80 34.09
C ALA A 130 -24.66 36.97 33.94
N GLY A 131 -25.74 36.83 33.14
CA GLY A 131 -26.78 37.83 32.95
C GLY A 131 -26.35 39.07 32.15
N ARG A 132 -25.30 38.95 31.33
CA ARG A 132 -24.75 40.09 30.59
C ARG A 132 -25.58 40.44 29.34
N PHE A 133 -26.39 39.54 28.86
CA PHE A 133 -27.30 39.71 27.68
C PHE A 133 -28.43 38.69 27.67
N GLY A 134 -29.46 38.93 26.85
CA GLY A 134 -30.66 38.09 26.72
C GLY A 134 -30.50 36.90 25.79
N VAL A 135 -31.57 36.08 25.69
CA VAL A 135 -31.57 34.87 24.83
C VAL A 135 -31.47 35.23 23.34
N GLU A 136 -32.10 36.33 22.94
CA GLU A 136 -32.07 36.77 21.53
C GLU A 136 -30.67 37.21 21.11
N ASP A 137 -29.96 37.92 21.99
CA ASP A 137 -28.55 38.30 21.79
C ASP A 137 -27.60 37.10 21.79
N LEU A 138 -27.93 36.02 22.53
CA LEU A 138 -27.12 34.80 22.57
C LEU A 138 -27.04 34.12 21.21
N GLU A 139 -28.19 34.01 20.54
CA GLU A 139 -28.26 33.37 19.23
C GLU A 139 -27.52 34.23 18.19
N GLU A 140 -27.66 35.54 18.24
CA GLU A 140 -27.00 36.47 17.32
C GLU A 140 -25.47 36.46 17.52
N ARG A 141 -24.99 36.51 18.75
CA ARG A 141 -23.55 36.51 19.08
C ARG A 141 -22.83 35.22 18.75
N LEU A 142 -23.51 34.07 18.86
CA LEU A 142 -22.95 32.78 18.43
C LEU A 142 -22.83 32.66 16.91
N LEU A 143 -23.70 33.35 16.16
CA LEU A 143 -23.71 33.34 14.70
C LEU A 143 -22.94 34.51 14.07
N LEU A 144 -22.74 35.64 14.79
CA LEU A 144 -22.06 36.83 14.30
C LEU A 144 -20.57 36.65 14.01
N ASP A 145 -19.90 35.73 14.68
CA ASP A 145 -18.50 35.41 14.39
C ASP A 145 -18.34 34.48 13.19
N VAL A 146 -19.47 33.91 12.67
CA VAL A 146 -19.51 33.17 11.42
C VAL A 146 -19.82 34.14 10.28
N LYS A 147 -18.90 35.08 10.02
CA LYS A 147 -19.01 35.93 8.83
C LYS A 147 -18.96 35.05 7.59
N GLU A 148 -19.96 35.21 6.73
CA GLU A 148 -20.10 34.48 5.45
C GLU A 148 -18.84 34.60 4.58
N GLU A 149 -18.09 35.71 4.69
CA GLU A 149 -16.82 35.94 4.02
C GLU A 149 -15.72 35.01 4.55
N ARG A 150 -15.57 34.88 5.87
CA ARG A 150 -14.57 34.01 6.50
C ARG A 150 -14.91 32.54 6.30
N PHE A 151 -16.20 32.23 6.25
CA PHE A 151 -16.69 30.90 5.88
C PHE A 151 -16.36 30.58 4.41
N ARG A 152 -16.57 31.52 3.49
CA ARG A 152 -16.15 31.35 2.08
C ARG A 152 -14.65 31.21 1.93
N GLU A 153 -13.84 31.96 2.69
CA GLU A 153 -12.38 31.81 2.70
C GLU A 153 -11.95 30.43 3.20
N ILE A 154 -12.52 29.97 4.32
CA ILE A 154 -12.22 28.63 4.87
C ILE A 154 -12.73 27.54 3.93
N CYS A 155 -13.92 27.69 3.35
CA CYS A 155 -14.43 26.77 2.34
C CYS A 155 -13.65 26.85 1.02
N GLN A 156 -13.18 28.02 0.58
CA GLN A 156 -12.28 28.12 -0.56
C GLN A 156 -10.95 27.43 -0.29
N HIS A 157 -10.35 27.59 0.86
CA HIS A 157 -9.14 26.87 1.23
C HIS A 157 -9.37 25.35 1.42
N ALA A 158 -10.51 24.95 1.97
CA ALA A 158 -10.91 23.55 2.02
C ALA A 158 -11.27 23.01 0.62
N LEU A 159 -11.95 23.80 -0.23
CA LEU A 159 -12.25 23.47 -1.62
C LEU A 159 -11.01 23.52 -2.51
N GLU A 160 -10.06 24.40 -2.29
CA GLU A 160 -8.76 24.38 -2.94
C GLU A 160 -7.96 23.14 -2.49
N GLY A 161 -8.03 22.74 -1.22
CA GLY A 161 -7.54 21.47 -0.72
C GLY A 161 -8.27 20.27 -1.34
N LEU A 162 -9.57 20.34 -1.55
CA LEU A 162 -10.41 19.34 -2.21
C LEU A 162 -10.27 19.38 -3.74
N ALA A 163 -10.14 20.57 -4.35
CA ALA A 163 -9.83 20.69 -5.78
C ALA A 163 -8.42 20.17 -6.11
N SER A 164 -7.45 20.36 -5.22
CA SER A 164 -6.16 19.68 -5.34
C SER A 164 -6.31 18.17 -5.15
N LYS A 165 -7.27 17.67 -4.36
CA LYS A 165 -7.62 16.25 -4.25
C LYS A 165 -8.36 15.75 -5.52
N LYS A 166 -9.21 16.53 -6.15
CA LYS A 166 -9.87 16.16 -7.44
C LYS A 166 -8.87 16.12 -8.60
N LEU A 167 -7.94 17.08 -8.68
CA LEU A 167 -6.82 17.03 -9.63
C LEU A 167 -5.86 15.87 -9.36
N ASN A 168 -5.80 15.37 -8.14
CA ASN A 168 -5.01 14.21 -7.73
C ASN A 168 -5.75 12.87 -7.85
N LEU A 169 -7.03 12.83 -8.26
CA LEU A 169 -7.76 11.56 -8.32
C LEU A 169 -7.17 10.62 -9.36
N GLU A 170 -6.87 11.09 -10.56
CA GLU A 170 -6.17 10.30 -11.57
C GLU A 170 -4.79 9.86 -11.07
N MET A 171 -4.04 10.77 -10.44
CA MET A 171 -2.74 10.46 -9.86
C MET A 171 -2.86 9.51 -8.63
N LEU A 172 -3.94 9.59 -7.85
CA LEU A 172 -4.24 8.65 -6.76
C LEU A 172 -4.65 7.28 -7.30
N ILE A 173 -5.43 7.25 -8.37
CA ILE A 173 -5.82 6.03 -9.09
C ILE A 173 -4.57 5.35 -9.67
N GLU A 174 -3.71 6.10 -10.37
CA GLU A 174 -2.44 5.57 -10.88
C GLU A 174 -1.52 5.07 -9.76
N ARG A 175 -1.41 5.83 -8.64
CA ARG A 175 -0.61 5.41 -7.49
C ARG A 175 -1.19 4.17 -6.82
N ARG A 176 -2.51 4.07 -6.71
CA ARG A 176 -3.19 2.88 -6.20
C ARG A 176 -2.94 1.69 -7.12
N ALA A 177 -3.01 1.88 -8.43
CA ALA A 177 -2.71 0.85 -9.40
C ALA A 177 -1.25 0.37 -9.29
N ARG A 178 -0.28 1.30 -9.23
CA ARG A 178 1.14 0.96 -9.00
C ARG A 178 1.39 0.29 -7.64
N ALA A 179 0.70 0.73 -6.59
CA ALA A 179 0.80 0.11 -5.27
C ALA A 179 0.21 -1.30 -5.28
N GLN A 180 -0.87 -1.52 -6.03
CA GLN A 180 -1.48 -2.83 -6.21
C GLN A 180 -0.59 -3.77 -7.04
N GLU A 181 0.04 -3.25 -8.09
CA GLU A 181 1.03 -3.97 -8.89
C GLU A 181 2.24 -4.42 -8.06
N ARG A 182 2.72 -3.57 -7.14
CA ARG A 182 3.91 -3.82 -6.29
C ARG A 182 3.56 -4.43 -4.91
N ARG A 183 2.30 -4.70 -4.65
CA ARG A 183 1.85 -5.22 -3.35
C ARG A 183 2.44 -6.60 -3.09
N VAL A 184 3.04 -6.76 -1.91
CA VAL A 184 3.42 -8.09 -1.41
C VAL A 184 2.15 -8.80 -0.94
N VAL A 185 1.80 -9.88 -1.64
CA VAL A 185 0.58 -10.66 -1.36
C VAL A 185 0.86 -11.85 -0.45
N PRO A 186 -0.16 -12.40 0.24
CA PRO A 186 -0.02 -13.55 1.12
C PRO A 186 0.70 -14.74 0.50
N GLU A 187 0.46 -14.99 -0.79
CA GLU A 187 1.07 -16.06 -1.58
C GLU A 187 2.59 -15.90 -1.69
N THR A 188 3.05 -14.68 -1.93
CA THR A 188 4.50 -14.38 -2.01
C THR A 188 5.19 -14.62 -0.67
N ILE A 189 4.55 -14.21 0.44
CA ILE A 189 5.07 -14.44 1.79
C ILE A 189 5.08 -15.94 2.11
N ALA A 190 4.00 -16.64 1.81
CA ALA A 190 3.87 -18.08 2.03
C ALA A 190 4.91 -18.87 1.21
N ARG A 191 5.15 -18.47 -0.04
CA ARG A 191 6.18 -19.07 -0.89
C ARG A 191 7.58 -18.83 -0.32
N PHE A 192 7.91 -17.59 0.04
CA PHE A 192 9.17 -17.27 0.69
C PHE A 192 9.40 -18.14 1.91
N LEU A 193 8.44 -18.24 2.82
CA LEU A 193 8.56 -19.07 4.03
C LEU A 193 8.79 -20.56 3.70
N ARG A 194 8.13 -21.08 2.66
CA ARG A 194 8.28 -22.46 2.20
C ARG A 194 9.65 -22.73 1.57
N GLU A 195 10.13 -21.82 0.71
CA GLU A 195 11.42 -21.95 0.03
C GLU A 195 12.59 -21.79 0.99
N VAL A 196 12.46 -20.96 2.01
CA VAL A 196 13.49 -20.73 3.01
C VAL A 196 13.53 -21.82 4.10
N ALA A 197 12.42 -22.54 4.29
CA ALA A 197 12.27 -23.55 5.35
C ALA A 197 13.42 -24.58 5.41
N PRO A 198 13.98 -25.11 4.30
CA PRO A 198 15.13 -26.03 4.33
C PRO A 198 16.42 -25.39 4.85
N HIS A 199 16.54 -24.06 4.81
CA HIS A 199 17.75 -23.30 5.12
C HIS A 199 17.69 -22.58 6.48
N VAL A 200 16.58 -22.71 7.19
CA VAL A 200 16.36 -22.04 8.49
C VAL A 200 16.06 -23.09 9.55
N PRO A 201 16.68 -23.04 10.73
CA PRO A 201 16.44 -24.00 11.81
C PRO A 201 15.11 -23.76 12.52
N PHE A 202 14.03 -23.55 11.75
CA PHE A 202 12.69 -23.26 12.25
C PHE A 202 11.63 -23.94 11.38
N SER A 203 10.82 -24.79 12.00
CA SER A 203 9.79 -25.52 11.27
C SER A 203 8.45 -24.82 11.31
N LEU A 204 7.87 -24.63 10.13
CA LEU A 204 6.52 -24.15 9.90
C LEU A 204 5.72 -25.27 9.23
N LYS A 205 4.79 -25.90 9.95
CA LYS A 205 3.95 -26.95 9.40
C LYS A 205 2.68 -26.35 8.80
N PRO A 206 2.41 -26.53 7.50
CA PRO A 206 1.17 -26.01 6.91
C PRO A 206 -0.04 -26.72 7.52
N VAL A 207 -1.11 -25.96 7.72
CA VAL A 207 -2.41 -26.44 8.23
C VAL A 207 -3.30 -26.75 7.03
N ALA A 208 -3.59 -28.03 6.81
CA ALA A 208 -4.33 -28.48 5.63
C ALA A 208 -5.76 -27.89 5.48
N SER A 209 -6.40 -27.58 6.59
CA SER A 209 -7.77 -27.02 6.60
C SER A 209 -7.85 -25.50 6.36
N LEU A 210 -6.72 -24.77 6.41
CA LEU A 210 -6.69 -23.33 6.28
C LEU A 210 -5.52 -22.92 5.36
N PRO A 211 -5.78 -22.35 4.18
CA PRO A 211 -4.74 -21.88 3.27
C PRO A 211 -3.87 -20.81 3.96
N HIS A 212 -2.62 -20.72 3.56
CA HIS A 212 -1.65 -19.72 4.05
C HIS A 212 -1.45 -19.72 5.59
N THR A 213 -1.80 -20.84 6.26
CA THR A 213 -1.76 -20.97 7.72
C THR A 213 -0.74 -22.03 8.14
N TYR A 214 -0.02 -21.76 9.24
CA TYR A 214 1.09 -22.58 9.71
C TYR A 214 1.04 -22.79 11.21
N ASP A 215 1.39 -24.00 11.66
CA ASP A 215 1.70 -24.30 13.06
C ASP A 215 3.21 -24.15 13.26
N PRO A 216 3.67 -23.13 14.01
CA PRO A 216 5.07 -22.87 14.23
C PRO A 216 5.67 -23.77 15.33
N ALA A 217 6.91 -24.18 15.16
CA ALA A 217 7.71 -24.77 16.21
C ALA A 217 8.12 -23.72 17.26
N THR A 218 8.80 -24.17 18.33
CA THR A 218 9.44 -23.26 19.30
C THR A 218 10.56 -22.46 18.61
N THR A 219 10.63 -21.16 18.88
CA THR A 219 11.63 -20.26 18.27
C THR A 219 13.04 -20.63 18.73
N PRO A 220 13.93 -21.03 17.82
CA PRO A 220 15.26 -21.48 18.17
C PRO A 220 16.19 -20.32 18.54
N GLN A 221 17.22 -20.60 19.33
CA GLN A 221 18.23 -19.61 19.73
C GLN A 221 18.96 -18.99 18.53
N ALA A 222 19.10 -19.72 17.43
CA ALA A 222 19.72 -19.24 16.20
C ALA A 222 18.97 -18.05 15.56
N LEU A 223 17.66 -17.94 15.74
CA LEU A 223 16.89 -16.78 15.31
C LEU A 223 16.91 -15.65 16.34
N ARG A 224 16.94 -15.99 17.63
CA ARG A 224 16.96 -14.98 18.71
C ARG A 224 18.22 -14.14 18.76
N ARG A 225 19.34 -14.64 18.22
CA ARG A 225 20.60 -13.88 18.17
C ARG A 225 20.45 -12.52 17.48
N TYR A 226 19.51 -12.38 16.52
CA TYR A 226 19.27 -11.14 15.79
C TYR A 226 18.67 -10.05 16.66
N GLU A 227 18.01 -10.39 17.78
CA GLU A 227 17.48 -9.43 18.74
C GLU A 227 18.58 -8.57 19.39
N SER A 228 19.82 -9.09 19.43
CA SER A 228 20.97 -8.40 20.01
C SER A 228 21.70 -7.47 19.03
N GLU A 229 21.28 -7.45 17.76
CA GLU A 229 21.89 -6.58 16.75
C GLU A 229 21.39 -5.13 16.91
N PRO A 230 22.29 -4.11 16.78
CA PRO A 230 21.93 -2.70 16.93
C PRO A 230 20.82 -2.24 15.95
N GLU A 231 20.75 -2.92 14.79
CA GLU A 231 19.75 -2.63 13.75
C GLU A 231 18.41 -3.33 13.98
N TRP A 232 18.26 -4.12 15.05
CA TRP A 232 16.99 -4.76 15.38
C TRP A 232 16.00 -3.72 15.91
N LYS A 233 14.99 -3.40 15.09
CA LYS A 233 13.95 -2.41 15.42
C LYS A 233 12.57 -3.03 15.65
N PHE A 234 12.52 -4.37 15.71
CA PHE A 234 11.29 -5.13 15.84
C PHE A 234 11.04 -5.56 17.27
N ALA A 235 9.82 -5.98 17.57
CA ALA A 235 9.48 -6.54 18.88
C ALA A 235 10.34 -7.79 19.20
N PRO A 236 10.56 -8.10 20.47
CA PRO A 236 11.22 -9.34 20.88
C PRO A 236 10.50 -10.57 20.31
N LEU A 237 11.26 -11.61 19.97
CA LEU A 237 10.72 -12.87 19.48
C LEU A 237 10.05 -13.65 20.60
N ALA A 238 8.81 -14.09 20.38
CA ALA A 238 8.13 -14.99 21.31
C ALA A 238 8.84 -16.36 21.38
N ASN A 239 8.80 -17.02 22.53
CA ASN A 239 9.33 -18.38 22.67
C ASN A 239 8.58 -19.38 21.79
N LYS A 240 7.27 -19.21 21.74
CA LYS A 240 6.36 -19.95 20.89
C LYS A 240 5.28 -19.00 20.41
N TYR A 241 5.05 -19.01 19.12
CA TYR A 241 3.95 -18.27 18.52
C TYR A 241 2.67 -19.13 18.52
N PRO A 242 1.49 -18.51 18.55
CA PRO A 242 0.26 -19.21 18.22
C PRO A 242 0.30 -19.62 16.74
N ARG A 243 -0.77 -20.22 16.25
CA ARG A 243 -0.91 -20.50 14.83
C ARG A 243 -0.79 -19.21 14.02
N LEU A 244 -0.04 -19.24 12.91
CA LEU A 244 0.31 -18.10 12.08
C LEU A 244 -0.46 -18.12 10.77
N SER A 245 -0.83 -16.96 10.23
CA SER A 245 -1.29 -16.84 8.85
C SER A 245 -0.54 -15.73 8.10
N THR A 246 -0.22 -15.95 6.83
CA THR A 246 0.31 -14.90 5.94
C THR A 246 -0.81 -14.07 5.32
N ASP A 247 -2.04 -14.56 5.35
CA ASP A 247 -3.23 -13.84 4.93
C ASP A 247 -3.90 -13.13 6.11
N ARG A 248 -4.12 -11.84 5.92
CA ARG A 248 -4.69 -10.97 6.97
C ARG A 248 -6.14 -11.33 7.30
N GLU A 249 -6.95 -11.58 6.28
CA GLU A 249 -8.37 -11.88 6.47
C GLU A 249 -8.54 -13.20 7.24
N THR A 250 -7.80 -14.24 6.84
CA THR A 250 -7.77 -15.52 7.55
C THR A 250 -7.28 -15.37 8.99
N ALA A 251 -6.25 -14.53 9.21
CA ALA A 251 -5.74 -14.26 10.56
C ALA A 251 -6.78 -13.58 11.45
N GLU A 252 -7.49 -12.58 10.92
CA GLU A 252 -8.55 -11.85 11.66
C GLU A 252 -9.76 -12.76 11.92
N GLN A 253 -10.23 -13.54 10.94
CA GLN A 253 -11.38 -14.42 11.07
C GLN A 253 -11.18 -15.55 12.10
N HIS A 254 -9.98 -16.09 12.16
CA HIS A 254 -9.65 -17.23 13.03
C HIS A 254 -8.83 -16.85 14.27
N SER A 255 -8.66 -15.56 14.56
CA SER A 255 -7.84 -15.05 15.68
C SER A 255 -6.41 -15.61 15.68
N LEU A 256 -5.80 -15.69 14.50
CA LEU A 256 -4.43 -16.13 14.29
C LEU A 256 -3.48 -14.95 14.31
N GLU A 257 -2.19 -15.22 14.49
CA GLU A 257 -1.18 -14.19 14.37
C GLU A 257 -0.83 -13.94 12.89
N TRP A 258 -0.96 -12.71 12.44
CA TRP A 258 -0.67 -12.34 11.06
C TRP A 258 0.83 -12.07 10.86
N VAL A 259 1.46 -12.86 9.98
CA VAL A 259 2.88 -12.76 9.65
C VAL A 259 3.06 -12.11 8.28
N THR A 260 3.77 -11.00 8.28
CA THR A 260 4.05 -10.17 7.11
C THR A 260 5.45 -9.56 7.24
N PRO A 261 6.07 -8.98 6.19
CA PRO A 261 7.25 -8.14 6.33
C PRO A 261 7.06 -7.08 7.42
N GLY A 262 8.03 -6.98 8.33
CA GLY A 262 7.94 -6.17 9.55
C GLY A 262 7.51 -6.93 10.80
N HIS A 263 6.98 -8.14 10.68
CA HIS A 263 6.75 -9.02 11.82
C HIS A 263 8.08 -9.60 12.33
N SER A 264 8.32 -9.59 13.64
CA SER A 264 9.61 -9.98 14.23
C SER A 264 10.09 -11.36 13.79
N LEU A 265 9.20 -12.36 13.76
CA LEU A 265 9.55 -13.71 13.31
C LEU A 265 9.94 -13.73 11.81
N PHE A 266 9.17 -13.04 10.96
CA PHE A 266 9.48 -12.95 9.53
C PHE A 266 10.86 -12.33 9.31
N GLU A 267 11.16 -11.24 10.01
CA GLU A 267 12.43 -10.53 9.87
C GLU A 267 13.61 -11.36 10.38
N ALA A 268 13.44 -12.12 11.45
CA ALA A 268 14.47 -13.04 11.93
C ALA A 268 14.75 -14.17 10.94
N ILE A 269 13.71 -14.77 10.35
CA ILE A 269 13.82 -15.78 9.29
C ILE A 269 14.53 -15.19 8.07
N ARG A 270 14.10 -14.02 7.60
CA ARG A 270 14.67 -13.34 6.44
C ARG A 270 16.17 -13.02 6.65
N ARG A 271 16.53 -12.47 7.81
CA ARG A 271 17.94 -12.18 8.16
C ARG A 271 18.78 -13.44 8.22
N HIS A 272 18.24 -14.51 8.81
CA HIS A 272 18.95 -15.78 8.88
C HIS A 272 19.22 -16.36 7.49
N ALA A 273 18.20 -16.41 6.64
CA ALA A 273 18.33 -16.87 5.27
C ALA A 273 19.35 -16.04 4.48
N LEU A 274 19.30 -14.72 4.60
CA LEU A 274 20.24 -13.81 3.94
C LEU A 274 21.67 -14.05 4.42
N THR A 275 21.90 -14.21 5.73
CA THR A 275 23.23 -14.49 6.29
C THR A 275 23.78 -15.79 5.74
N GLN A 276 22.96 -16.85 5.65
CA GLN A 276 23.39 -18.13 5.06
C GLN A 276 23.69 -18.01 3.55
N ALA A 277 22.91 -17.20 2.83
CA ALA A 277 23.09 -17.02 1.39
C ALA A 277 24.32 -16.16 1.04
N GLN A 278 24.70 -15.20 1.89
CA GLN A 278 25.81 -14.26 1.62
C GLN A 278 27.13 -14.97 1.32
N ASP A 279 27.44 -16.07 2.04
CA ASP A 279 28.67 -16.85 1.84
C ASP A 279 28.71 -17.49 0.44
N HIS A 280 27.56 -17.70 -0.19
CA HIS A 280 27.43 -18.34 -1.50
C HIS A 280 27.34 -17.34 -2.67
N PHE A 281 27.00 -16.09 -2.43
CA PHE A 281 26.87 -15.09 -3.50
C PHE A 281 28.18 -14.86 -4.27
N GLY A 282 29.32 -14.95 -3.61
CA GLY A 282 30.63 -14.79 -4.24
C GLY A 282 31.06 -15.94 -5.15
N THR A 283 30.46 -17.13 -5.00
CA THR A 283 30.85 -18.34 -5.78
C THR A 283 30.17 -18.41 -7.14
N GLY A 284 29.07 -17.67 -7.34
CA GLY A 284 28.24 -17.74 -8.54
C GLY A 284 27.44 -19.04 -8.64
N ALA A 285 26.62 -19.15 -9.68
CA ALA A 285 25.80 -20.33 -9.97
C ALA A 285 25.63 -20.54 -11.46
N CYS A 286 25.22 -21.75 -11.85
CA CYS A 286 24.88 -22.07 -13.25
C CYS A 286 23.41 -22.45 -13.34
N PHE A 287 22.78 -22.00 -14.43
CA PHE A 287 21.38 -22.27 -14.71
C PHE A 287 21.17 -22.64 -16.18
N TYR A 288 20.13 -23.40 -16.45
CA TYR A 288 19.62 -23.64 -17.78
C TYR A 288 18.44 -22.71 -18.08
N SER A 289 18.35 -22.25 -19.34
CA SER A 289 17.22 -21.51 -19.89
C SER A 289 16.79 -22.11 -21.22
N LEU A 290 15.48 -22.17 -21.45
CA LEU A 290 14.92 -22.57 -22.75
C LEU A 290 14.97 -21.45 -23.78
N GLU A 291 14.91 -20.22 -23.35
CA GLU A 291 14.89 -19.04 -24.22
C GLU A 291 16.27 -18.73 -24.80
N HIS A 292 17.30 -18.96 -24.02
CA HIS A 292 18.67 -18.69 -24.45
C HIS A 292 19.16 -19.70 -25.49
N SER A 293 19.63 -19.21 -26.63
CA SER A 293 20.26 -20.02 -27.69
C SER A 293 21.76 -20.17 -27.52
N ALA A 294 22.39 -19.31 -26.74
CA ALA A 294 23.81 -19.28 -26.44
C ALA A 294 24.03 -18.98 -24.96
N PRO A 295 25.20 -19.31 -24.40
CA PRO A 295 25.54 -18.95 -23.04
C PRO A 295 25.45 -17.45 -22.79
N ALA A 296 24.93 -17.03 -21.63
CA ALA A 296 24.89 -15.65 -21.17
C ALA A 296 25.38 -15.56 -19.72
N ARG A 297 26.01 -14.44 -19.35
CA ARG A 297 26.31 -14.09 -17.95
C ARG A 297 25.25 -13.12 -17.48
N MET A 298 24.74 -13.32 -16.28
CA MET A 298 23.79 -12.42 -15.65
C MET A 298 24.37 -11.90 -14.34
N ASP A 299 24.56 -10.60 -14.27
CA ASP A 299 25.11 -9.91 -13.13
C ASP A 299 23.97 -9.23 -12.36
N PHE A 300 23.90 -9.46 -11.05
CA PHE A 300 22.91 -8.86 -10.18
C PHE A 300 23.55 -7.74 -9.36
N TYR A 301 22.97 -6.55 -9.46
CA TYR A 301 23.44 -5.35 -8.77
C TYR A 301 22.38 -4.88 -7.78
N ARG A 302 22.85 -4.37 -6.64
CA ARG A 302 22.04 -3.64 -5.68
C ARG A 302 22.45 -2.17 -5.71
N ALA A 303 21.49 -1.27 -5.74
CA ALA A 303 21.72 0.16 -5.64
C ALA A 303 20.78 0.78 -4.60
N LYS A 304 21.29 1.75 -3.86
CA LYS A 304 20.55 2.52 -2.85
C LYS A 304 20.53 3.99 -3.25
N VAL A 305 19.37 4.62 -3.07
CA VAL A 305 19.22 6.07 -3.13
C VAL A 305 19.12 6.57 -1.70
N VAL A 306 19.98 7.50 -1.33
CA VAL A 306 20.00 8.13 -0.01
C VAL A 306 19.73 9.62 -0.13
N ASP A 307 19.11 10.20 0.90
CA ASP A 307 18.89 11.63 1.00
C ASP A 307 20.10 12.34 1.66
N GLY A 308 20.07 13.68 1.68
CA GLY A 308 21.11 14.49 2.29
C GLY A 308 21.19 14.39 3.81
N LEU A 309 20.31 13.64 4.46
CA LEU A 309 20.37 13.26 5.87
C LEU A 309 21.01 11.88 6.06
N GLY A 310 21.39 11.19 4.98
CA GLY A 310 21.95 9.84 5.00
C GLY A 310 20.92 8.74 5.19
N GLN A 311 19.62 9.04 5.06
CA GLN A 311 18.57 8.03 5.15
C GLN A 311 18.39 7.34 3.80
N VAL A 312 18.26 5.99 3.81
CA VAL A 312 17.95 5.22 2.61
C VAL A 312 16.49 5.48 2.24
N VAL A 313 16.28 6.14 1.10
CA VAL A 313 14.95 6.46 0.57
C VAL A 313 14.41 5.29 -0.26
N HIS A 314 15.28 4.67 -1.07
CA HIS A 314 14.90 3.55 -1.93
C HIS A 314 16.08 2.61 -2.15
N GLU A 315 15.79 1.31 -2.31
CA GLU A 315 16.76 0.28 -2.67
C GLU A 315 16.17 -0.59 -3.77
N ARG A 316 16.97 -0.87 -4.83
CA ARG A 316 16.53 -1.67 -5.97
C ARG A 316 17.60 -2.64 -6.42
N LEU A 317 17.15 -3.80 -6.88
CA LEU A 317 17.98 -4.80 -7.54
C LEU A 317 17.86 -4.63 -9.06
N PHE A 318 18.98 -4.87 -9.76
CA PHE A 318 19.06 -4.85 -11.21
C PHE A 318 19.71 -6.15 -11.70
N ALA A 319 19.15 -6.73 -12.75
CA ALA A 319 19.72 -7.89 -13.42
C ALA A 319 20.21 -7.45 -14.81
N VAL A 320 21.51 -7.64 -15.07
CA VAL A 320 22.13 -7.26 -16.34
C VAL A 320 22.69 -8.50 -17.03
N GLN A 321 22.12 -8.81 -18.17
CA GLN A 321 22.58 -9.90 -19.03
C GLN A 321 23.72 -9.42 -19.93
N LEU A 322 24.76 -10.26 -20.05
CA LEU A 322 25.84 -10.12 -21.02
C LEU A 322 25.91 -11.38 -21.87
N THR A 323 25.84 -11.20 -23.18
CA THR A 323 26.01 -12.25 -24.18
C THR A 323 27.41 -12.22 -24.78
N ALA A 324 27.77 -13.17 -25.63
CA ALA A 324 29.10 -13.26 -26.23
C ALA A 324 29.47 -12.06 -27.12
N ASP A 325 28.49 -11.34 -27.64
CA ASP A 325 28.65 -10.08 -28.36
C ASP A 325 29.05 -8.90 -27.47
N GLY A 326 29.02 -9.08 -26.16
CA GLY A 326 29.34 -8.05 -25.17
C GLY A 326 28.28 -6.95 -24.99
N VAL A 327 27.10 -7.09 -25.61
CA VAL A 327 26.00 -6.11 -25.49
C VAL A 327 25.24 -6.36 -24.21
N PRO A 328 25.19 -5.38 -23.26
CA PRO A 328 24.42 -5.53 -22.04
C PRO A 328 22.92 -5.35 -22.32
N ARG A 329 22.09 -6.09 -21.56
CA ARG A 329 20.63 -5.94 -21.56
C ARG A 329 20.12 -5.95 -20.12
N LEU A 330 19.16 -5.06 -19.83
CA LEU A 330 18.50 -5.00 -18.52
C LEU A 330 17.32 -5.96 -18.50
N HIS A 331 17.24 -6.75 -17.43
CA HIS A 331 16.11 -7.63 -17.15
C HIS A 331 15.55 -7.37 -15.75
N GLU A 332 14.30 -7.73 -15.53
CA GLU A 332 13.74 -7.75 -14.19
C GLU A 332 14.30 -8.95 -13.40
N VAL A 333 14.53 -8.75 -12.11
CA VAL A 333 15.12 -9.78 -11.23
C VAL A 333 14.22 -11.01 -11.14
N GLY A 334 12.90 -10.84 -11.35
CA GLY A 334 11.91 -11.92 -11.35
C GLY A 334 12.18 -13.04 -12.36
N MET A 335 12.91 -12.73 -13.45
CA MET A 335 13.27 -13.71 -14.48
C MET A 335 14.10 -14.90 -13.93
N ILE A 336 14.78 -14.74 -12.79
CA ILE A 336 15.52 -15.85 -12.16
C ILE A 336 14.59 -17.04 -11.86
N GLY A 337 13.30 -16.80 -11.67
CA GLY A 337 12.29 -17.84 -11.49
C GLY A 337 12.08 -18.73 -12.71
N ASN A 338 12.50 -18.29 -13.91
CA ASN A 338 12.42 -19.07 -15.16
C ASN A 338 13.66 -19.93 -15.39
N LEU A 339 14.69 -19.78 -14.56
CA LEU A 339 15.94 -20.50 -14.69
C LEU A 339 15.93 -21.79 -13.87
N LYS A 340 16.50 -22.85 -14.44
CA LYS A 340 16.64 -24.15 -13.78
C LYS A 340 18.10 -24.37 -13.35
N PRO A 341 18.38 -24.83 -12.12
CA PRO A 341 19.73 -25.15 -11.71
C PRO A 341 20.45 -26.08 -12.69
N ALA A 342 21.67 -25.73 -13.02
CA ALA A 342 22.51 -26.48 -13.94
C ALA A 342 23.85 -26.85 -13.28
N PRO A 343 24.45 -28.00 -13.62
CA PRO A 343 25.80 -28.30 -13.20
C PRO A 343 26.78 -27.31 -13.83
N ALA A 344 27.86 -27.01 -13.09
CA ALA A 344 28.92 -26.18 -13.66
C ALA A 344 29.52 -26.85 -14.90
N PRO A 345 29.74 -26.14 -15.99
CA PRO A 345 30.37 -26.70 -17.18
C PRO A 345 31.84 -26.97 -16.92
N LYS A 346 32.39 -27.98 -17.62
CA LYS A 346 33.84 -28.36 -17.47
C LYS A 346 34.76 -27.20 -17.82
N GLU A 347 34.39 -26.39 -18.82
CA GLU A 347 35.10 -25.17 -19.24
C GLU A 347 34.15 -24.00 -19.18
N LEU A 348 34.56 -22.94 -18.48
CA LEU A 348 33.77 -21.73 -18.39
C LEU A 348 33.84 -20.92 -19.70
N PRO A 349 32.70 -20.49 -20.26
CA PRO A 349 32.68 -19.64 -21.45
C PRO A 349 33.47 -18.34 -21.24
N ALA A 350 34.10 -17.84 -22.30
CA ALA A 350 34.92 -16.61 -22.28
C ALA A 350 34.15 -15.39 -21.73
N LEU A 351 32.84 -15.35 -21.94
CA LEU A 351 31.97 -14.26 -21.46
C LEU A 351 31.99 -14.07 -19.92
N VAL A 352 32.37 -15.10 -19.16
CA VAL A 352 32.51 -14.99 -17.69
C VAL A 352 33.61 -13.99 -17.31
N LYS A 353 34.62 -13.84 -18.16
CA LYS A 353 35.76 -12.92 -17.98
C LYS A 353 35.51 -11.50 -18.52
N LEU A 354 34.37 -11.24 -19.15
CA LEU A 354 34.04 -9.91 -19.63
C LEU A 354 33.98 -8.90 -18.46
N PRO A 355 34.43 -7.67 -18.66
CA PRO A 355 34.34 -6.63 -17.62
C PRO A 355 32.89 -6.34 -17.25
N GLU A 356 32.70 -5.73 -16.09
CA GLU A 356 31.39 -5.24 -15.68
C GLU A 356 30.95 -4.07 -16.56
N PRO A 357 29.70 -4.02 -17.03
CA PRO A 357 29.20 -2.95 -17.89
C PRO A 357 28.82 -1.70 -17.08
N ARG A 358 29.72 -1.19 -16.22
CA ARG A 358 29.43 -0.11 -15.25
C ARG A 358 28.95 1.19 -15.92
N GLY A 359 29.56 1.59 -17.03
CA GLY A 359 29.14 2.80 -17.77
C GLY A 359 27.70 2.66 -18.29
N TRP A 360 27.42 1.55 -18.93
CA TRP A 360 26.09 1.22 -19.44
C TRP A 360 25.05 1.11 -18.30
N LEU A 361 25.41 0.43 -17.21
CA LEU A 361 24.54 0.29 -16.03
C LEU A 361 24.16 1.67 -15.47
N ASN A 362 25.10 2.60 -15.37
CA ASN A 362 24.84 3.95 -14.90
C ASN A 362 23.85 4.68 -15.81
N GLU A 363 24.05 4.62 -17.13
CA GLU A 363 23.21 5.35 -18.08
C GLU A 363 21.83 4.74 -18.25
N GLN A 364 21.74 3.41 -18.36
CA GLN A 364 20.50 2.73 -18.72
C GLN A 364 19.65 2.28 -17.55
N ALA A 365 20.23 2.15 -16.36
CA ALA A 365 19.51 1.65 -15.19
C ALA A 365 19.55 2.60 -13.98
N LEU A 366 20.75 3.03 -13.56
CA LEU A 366 20.91 3.76 -12.31
C LEU A 366 20.47 5.21 -12.38
N ASN A 367 20.79 5.93 -13.47
CA ASN A 367 20.34 7.30 -13.66
C ASN A 367 18.80 7.39 -13.82
N PRO A 368 18.15 6.57 -14.66
CA PRO A 368 16.68 6.52 -14.70
C PRO A 368 16.04 6.21 -13.35
N PHE A 369 16.61 5.27 -12.60
CA PHE A 369 16.14 4.95 -11.25
C PHE A 369 16.27 6.14 -10.29
N LEU A 370 17.41 6.84 -10.30
CA LEU A 370 17.62 8.02 -9.47
C LEU A 370 16.61 9.13 -9.81
N GLU A 371 16.36 9.37 -11.11
CA GLU A 371 15.39 10.38 -11.54
C GLU A 371 13.94 10.01 -11.16
N GLU A 372 13.57 8.73 -11.27
CA GLU A 372 12.26 8.24 -10.82
C GLU A 372 12.07 8.55 -9.32
N VAL A 373 13.02 8.13 -8.47
CA VAL A 373 12.96 8.37 -7.02
C VAL A 373 13.01 9.86 -6.70
N ARG A 374 13.78 10.66 -7.45
CA ARG A 374 13.88 12.12 -7.28
C ARG A 374 12.55 12.81 -7.57
N ALA A 375 11.86 12.41 -8.63
CA ALA A 375 10.55 12.97 -8.97
C ALA A 375 9.52 12.68 -7.86
N GLU A 376 9.45 11.44 -7.38
CA GLU A 376 8.56 11.03 -6.29
C GLU A 376 8.87 11.77 -4.98
N ARG A 377 10.16 11.82 -4.60
CA ARG A 377 10.60 12.46 -3.37
C ARG A 377 10.38 13.98 -3.40
N THR A 378 10.63 14.62 -4.54
CA THR A 378 10.38 16.05 -4.71
C THR A 378 8.90 16.38 -4.54
N ALA A 379 8.00 15.60 -5.13
CA ALA A 379 6.57 15.78 -4.97
C ALA A 379 6.11 15.58 -3.51
N GLU A 380 6.68 14.61 -2.81
CA GLU A 380 6.40 14.36 -1.39
C GLU A 380 6.89 15.53 -0.52
N VAL A 381 8.16 15.92 -0.67
CA VAL A 381 8.78 16.99 0.11
C VAL A 381 8.07 18.32 -0.11
N ASN A 382 7.65 18.64 -1.34
CA ASN A 382 6.91 19.87 -1.62
C ASN A 382 5.56 19.88 -0.88
N ARG A 383 4.80 18.79 -0.91
CA ARG A 383 3.54 18.70 -0.13
C ARG A 383 3.76 18.90 1.36
N VAL A 384 4.78 18.24 1.92
CA VAL A 384 5.13 18.40 3.35
C VAL A 384 5.55 19.83 3.65
N ARG A 385 6.31 20.47 2.76
CA ARG A 385 6.72 21.86 2.86
C ARG A 385 5.52 22.80 2.92
N ASP A 386 4.59 22.67 1.97
CA ASP A 386 3.40 23.52 1.88
C ASP A 386 2.57 23.43 3.16
N HIS A 387 2.36 22.23 3.71
CA HIS A 387 1.66 22.05 4.98
C HIS A 387 2.41 22.66 6.17
N ILE A 388 3.72 22.50 6.25
CA ILE A 388 4.54 23.06 7.33
C ILE A 388 4.55 24.59 7.26
N GLU A 389 4.71 25.15 6.06
CA GLU A 389 4.67 26.61 5.87
C GLU A 389 3.32 27.19 6.28
N LEU A 390 2.21 26.60 5.82
CA LEU A 390 0.88 27.03 6.21
C LEU A 390 0.71 27.00 7.74
N SER A 391 0.98 25.85 8.36
CA SER A 391 0.79 25.64 9.80
C SER A 391 1.66 26.57 10.64
N LEU A 392 2.95 26.75 10.28
CA LEU A 392 3.85 27.61 11.03
C LEU A 392 3.56 29.10 10.80
N THR A 393 3.10 29.49 9.62
CA THR A 393 2.66 30.86 9.35
C THR A 393 1.44 31.23 10.20
N GLU A 394 0.42 30.37 10.27
CA GLU A 394 -0.75 30.59 11.13
C GLU A 394 -0.36 30.72 12.63
N LEU A 395 0.55 29.87 13.09
CA LEU A 395 1.04 29.95 14.48
C LEU A 395 1.82 31.25 14.75
N LEU A 396 2.65 31.67 13.80
CA LEU A 396 3.40 32.93 13.92
C LEU A 396 2.47 34.14 13.94
N GLU A 397 1.50 34.19 13.01
CA GLU A 397 0.49 35.27 12.99
C GLU A 397 -0.34 35.33 14.29
N LYS A 398 -0.61 34.18 14.91
CA LYS A 398 -1.27 34.12 16.21
C LYS A 398 -0.40 34.73 17.31
N GLU A 399 0.88 34.39 17.35
CA GLU A 399 1.81 34.97 18.32
C GLU A 399 2.03 36.47 18.07
N ASP A 400 2.11 36.90 16.78
CA ASP A 400 2.21 38.33 16.43
C ASP A 400 1.01 39.13 16.97
N ARG A 401 -0.21 38.62 16.83
CA ARG A 401 -1.41 39.25 17.41
C ARG A 401 -1.37 39.32 18.93
N LEU A 402 -0.83 38.28 19.59
CA LEU A 402 -0.66 38.26 21.05
C LEU A 402 0.41 39.26 21.50
N ILE A 403 1.53 39.36 20.79
CA ILE A 403 2.59 40.33 21.02
C ILE A 403 2.04 41.76 20.93
N GLY A 404 1.32 42.08 19.83
CA GLY A 404 0.70 43.39 19.67
C GLY A 404 -0.24 43.75 20.83
N ARG A 405 -1.11 42.82 21.23
CA ARG A 405 -2.02 42.99 22.35
C ARG A 405 -1.29 43.19 23.69
N PHE A 406 -0.33 42.34 24.00
CA PHE A 406 0.41 42.45 25.28
C PHE A 406 1.31 43.67 25.33
N ALA A 407 1.81 44.15 24.18
CA ALA A 407 2.53 45.40 24.08
C ALA A 407 1.63 46.61 24.45
N GLU A 408 0.41 46.67 23.86
CA GLU A 408 -0.57 47.70 24.22
C GLU A 408 -0.98 47.64 25.70
N ASP A 409 -1.19 46.43 26.25
CA ASP A 409 -1.54 46.25 27.65
C ASP A 409 -0.38 46.67 28.58
N ALA A 410 0.88 46.42 28.18
CA ALA A 410 2.07 46.87 28.93
C ALA A 410 2.21 48.40 28.93
N GLU A 411 1.95 49.06 27.78
CA GLU A 411 1.93 50.52 27.69
C GLU A 411 0.84 51.17 28.59
N ARG A 412 -0.29 50.47 28.75
CA ARG A 412 -1.39 50.88 29.65
C ARG A 412 -1.11 50.59 31.12
N GLY A 413 0.02 49.94 31.45
CA GLY A 413 0.41 49.59 32.82
C GLY A 413 -0.38 48.43 33.43
N VAL A 414 -0.92 47.51 32.60
CA VAL A 414 -1.65 46.34 33.07
C VAL A 414 -0.67 45.39 33.79
N GLU A 415 -1.03 44.98 34.99
CA GLU A 415 -0.19 44.10 35.82
C GLU A 415 0.05 42.74 35.08
N GLY A 416 1.32 42.32 35.03
CA GLY A 416 1.71 41.05 34.35
C GLY A 416 1.86 41.12 32.83
N ALA A 417 1.45 42.23 32.17
CA ALA A 417 1.48 42.35 30.71
C ALA A 417 2.90 42.24 30.13
N ALA A 418 3.89 42.84 30.79
CA ALA A 418 5.29 42.74 30.36
C ALA A 418 5.84 41.30 30.41
N GLY A 419 5.43 40.50 31.39
CA GLY A 419 5.78 39.08 31.48
C GLY A 419 5.13 38.24 30.33
N ASN A 420 3.86 38.52 30.06
CA ASN A 420 3.13 37.86 28.96
C ASN A 420 3.70 38.24 27.59
N LEU A 421 4.08 39.50 27.40
CA LEU A 421 4.74 39.98 26.18
C LEU A 421 6.03 39.20 25.92
N LYS A 422 6.91 39.15 26.90
CA LYS A 422 8.19 38.44 26.80
C LYS A 422 7.98 36.95 26.46
N GLN A 423 7.01 36.28 27.09
CA GLN A 423 6.70 34.90 26.79
C GLN A 423 6.18 34.70 25.37
N ALA A 424 5.37 35.62 24.83
CA ALA A 424 4.89 35.57 23.45
C ALA A 424 6.04 35.78 22.45
N GLU A 425 6.94 36.74 22.71
CA GLU A 425 8.15 36.98 21.92
C GLU A 425 9.08 35.75 21.92
N ASP A 426 9.30 35.11 23.07
CA ASP A 426 10.09 33.88 23.17
C ASP A 426 9.48 32.73 22.36
N ARG A 427 8.14 32.54 22.43
CA ARG A 427 7.43 31.52 21.62
C ARG A 427 7.53 31.81 20.12
N HIS A 428 7.35 33.08 19.71
CA HIS A 428 7.50 33.49 18.32
C HIS A 428 8.92 33.21 17.81
N ALA A 429 9.96 33.51 18.57
CA ALA A 429 11.35 33.22 18.23
C ALA A 429 11.60 31.70 18.06
N VAL A 430 11.03 30.87 18.94
CA VAL A 430 11.12 29.41 18.85
C VAL A 430 10.43 28.87 17.57
N LEU A 431 9.27 29.44 17.22
CA LEU A 431 8.53 29.06 16.00
C LEU A 431 9.31 29.44 14.73
N LEU A 432 9.92 30.62 14.68
CA LEU A 432 10.80 31.05 13.58
C LEU A 432 11.99 30.10 13.41
N ALA A 433 12.67 29.79 14.50
CA ALA A 433 13.81 28.87 14.49
C ALA A 433 13.39 27.45 14.03
N ARG A 434 12.19 27.01 14.46
CA ARG A 434 11.61 25.72 14.02
C ARG A 434 11.32 25.73 12.52
N ARG A 435 10.72 26.81 11.98
CA ARG A 435 10.42 26.95 10.56
C ARG A 435 11.69 26.86 9.72
N GLU A 436 12.73 27.59 10.10
CA GLU A 436 14.00 27.56 9.37
C GLU A 436 14.68 26.18 9.42
N ARG A 437 14.71 25.54 10.58
CA ARG A 437 15.25 24.18 10.73
C ARG A 437 14.52 23.18 9.83
N ARG A 438 13.18 23.24 9.80
CA ARG A 438 12.37 22.32 8.99
C ARG A 438 12.57 22.56 7.48
N ARG A 439 12.76 23.80 7.04
CA ARG A 439 13.12 24.12 5.65
C ARG A 439 14.44 23.45 5.26
N GLN A 440 15.46 23.63 6.10
CA GLN A 440 16.78 23.04 5.84
C GLN A 440 16.75 21.50 5.84
N GLU A 441 15.98 20.89 6.74
CA GLU A 441 15.79 19.44 6.75
C GLU A 441 15.12 18.95 5.46
N LEU A 442 14.07 19.65 4.99
CA LEU A 442 13.35 19.31 3.77
C LEU A 442 14.24 19.48 2.52
N ASP A 443 15.08 20.51 2.47
CA ASP A 443 16.04 20.70 1.38
C ASP A 443 17.08 19.57 1.34
N ARG A 444 17.56 19.12 2.49
CA ARG A 444 18.42 17.94 2.59
C ARG A 444 17.69 16.66 2.16
N GLN A 445 16.44 16.46 2.58
CA GLN A 445 15.64 15.30 2.18
C GLN A 445 15.39 15.24 0.66
N ARG A 446 15.37 16.39 -0.02
CA ARG A 446 15.22 16.48 -1.48
C ARG A 446 16.54 16.21 -2.22
N SER A 447 17.68 16.39 -1.57
CA SER A 447 19.01 16.15 -2.15
C SER A 447 19.30 14.65 -2.17
N LEU A 448 19.08 13.98 -3.29
CA LEU A 448 19.26 12.54 -3.45
C LEU A 448 20.55 12.19 -4.17
N SER A 449 21.18 11.10 -3.72
CA SER A 449 22.37 10.53 -4.34
C SER A 449 22.31 9.00 -4.38
N LEU A 450 22.93 8.41 -5.40
CA LEU A 450 23.15 6.98 -5.48
C LEU A 450 24.32 6.58 -4.58
N GLN A 451 24.12 5.57 -3.75
CA GLN A 451 25.15 5.01 -2.90
C GLN A 451 25.09 3.47 -2.90
N GLY A 452 26.19 2.83 -2.56
CA GLY A 452 26.22 1.38 -2.37
C GLY A 452 25.87 0.57 -3.62
N VAL A 453 26.30 1.03 -4.81
CA VAL A 453 26.15 0.24 -6.03
C VAL A 453 27.16 -0.91 -5.96
N GLU A 454 26.67 -2.11 -5.70
CA GLU A 454 27.50 -3.30 -5.59
C GLU A 454 26.95 -4.45 -6.42
N ARG A 455 27.83 -5.25 -7.00
CA ARG A 455 27.46 -6.52 -7.61
C ARG A 455 27.32 -7.57 -6.52
N ILE A 456 26.11 -8.10 -6.34
CA ILE A 456 25.82 -9.12 -5.34
C ILE A 456 26.36 -10.47 -5.80
N THR A 457 26.05 -10.85 -7.04
CA THR A 457 26.44 -12.14 -7.62
C THR A 457 26.43 -12.08 -9.14
N SER A 458 27.08 -13.07 -9.75
CA SER A 458 27.00 -13.35 -11.18
C SER A 458 26.60 -14.80 -11.38
N VAL A 459 25.71 -15.05 -12.31
CA VAL A 459 25.29 -16.39 -12.68
C VAL A 459 25.54 -16.65 -14.16
N LEU A 460 25.84 -17.91 -14.49
CA LEU A 460 26.00 -18.36 -15.87
C LEU A 460 24.69 -19.01 -16.32
N VAL A 461 24.08 -18.49 -17.35
CA VAL A 461 22.88 -19.05 -17.98
C VAL A 461 23.28 -19.81 -19.22
N LEU A 462 22.97 -21.08 -19.28
CA LEU A 462 23.28 -21.99 -20.38
C LEU A 462 22.01 -22.37 -21.15
N PRO A 463 22.09 -22.59 -22.45
CA PRO A 463 20.99 -23.19 -23.20
C PRO A 463 20.59 -24.53 -22.60
N HIS A 464 19.28 -24.77 -22.46
CA HIS A 464 18.79 -26.05 -21.98
C HIS A 464 19.15 -27.19 -22.95
N PRO A 465 19.68 -28.34 -22.50
CA PRO A 465 20.10 -29.43 -23.40
C PRO A 465 18.96 -29.97 -24.28
N ASP A 466 17.74 -29.95 -23.77
CA ASP A 466 16.55 -30.45 -24.48
C ASP A 466 15.83 -29.37 -25.32
N ARG A 467 16.42 -28.17 -25.41
CA ARG A 467 15.83 -27.00 -26.06
C ARG A 467 15.35 -27.24 -27.50
N ASP A 468 16.09 -28.02 -28.25
CA ASP A 468 15.85 -28.23 -29.69
C ASP A 468 15.08 -29.54 -29.96
N LYS A 469 14.66 -30.26 -28.92
CA LYS A 469 13.78 -31.42 -29.08
C LYS A 469 12.44 -31.00 -29.65
N PRO A 470 11.82 -31.74 -30.58
CA PRO A 470 10.56 -31.39 -31.22
C PRO A 470 9.43 -31.08 -30.22
N GLU A 471 9.36 -31.83 -29.12
CA GLU A 471 8.39 -31.68 -28.03
C GLU A 471 8.49 -30.32 -27.33
N VAL A 472 9.71 -29.79 -27.21
CA VAL A 472 10.03 -28.50 -26.54
C VAL A 472 9.98 -27.36 -27.53
N LYS A 473 10.46 -27.57 -28.78
CA LYS A 473 10.48 -26.55 -29.81
C LYS A 473 9.09 -26.04 -30.17
N ASN A 474 8.09 -26.90 -30.16
CA ASN A 474 6.68 -26.56 -30.43
C ASN A 474 6.03 -25.77 -29.26
N LEU A 475 6.67 -25.74 -28.10
CA LEU A 475 6.19 -25.02 -26.92
C LEU A 475 6.71 -23.58 -26.83
N ARG A 476 7.59 -23.18 -27.75
CA ARG A 476 8.12 -21.79 -27.76
C ARG A 476 7.18 -20.88 -28.54
N SER A 477 7.13 -19.66 -28.09
CA SER A 477 6.47 -18.57 -28.82
C SER A 477 7.16 -18.32 -30.17
N ASP A 478 6.36 -18.12 -31.20
CA ASP A 478 6.79 -17.65 -32.51
C ASP A 478 6.71 -16.13 -32.48
N PRO A 479 7.83 -15.38 -32.67
CA PRO A 479 7.85 -13.92 -32.54
C PRO A 479 6.82 -13.18 -33.43
N GLU A 480 6.52 -13.73 -34.63
CA GLU A 480 5.50 -13.15 -35.50
C GLU A 480 4.09 -13.34 -34.92
N THR A 481 3.81 -14.53 -34.42
CA THR A 481 2.53 -14.87 -33.77
C THR A 481 2.33 -14.05 -32.51
N GLU A 482 3.38 -13.85 -31.73
CA GLU A 482 3.37 -13.03 -30.49
C GLU A 482 3.08 -11.56 -30.80
N ALA A 483 3.80 -10.96 -31.78
CA ALA A 483 3.58 -9.56 -32.17
C ALA A 483 2.14 -9.31 -32.68
N ILE A 484 1.54 -10.29 -33.37
CA ILE A 484 0.15 -10.21 -33.82
C ILE A 484 -0.80 -10.25 -32.61
N ALA A 485 -0.59 -11.21 -31.71
CA ALA A 485 -1.42 -11.37 -30.52
C ALA A 485 -1.36 -10.14 -29.62
N MET A 486 -0.17 -9.57 -29.39
CA MET A 486 0.04 -8.32 -28.66
C MET A 486 -0.79 -7.17 -29.23
N ARG A 487 -0.73 -6.98 -30.56
CA ARG A 487 -1.50 -5.92 -31.23
C ARG A 487 -3.00 -6.08 -31.00
N VAL A 488 -3.52 -7.29 -31.22
CA VAL A 488 -4.95 -7.59 -31.06
C VAL A 488 -5.41 -7.31 -29.62
N ALA A 489 -4.64 -7.73 -28.62
CA ALA A 489 -4.95 -7.51 -27.22
C ALA A 489 -4.91 -6.03 -26.82
N ILE A 490 -3.91 -5.30 -27.28
CA ILE A 490 -3.77 -3.85 -27.03
C ILE A 490 -4.95 -3.09 -27.67
N ASP A 491 -5.29 -3.41 -28.92
CA ASP A 491 -6.40 -2.75 -29.62
C ASP A 491 -7.75 -3.07 -28.96
N TYR A 492 -7.95 -4.29 -28.46
CA TYR A 492 -9.13 -4.65 -27.70
C TYR A 492 -9.28 -3.84 -26.42
N GLU A 493 -8.23 -3.71 -25.60
CA GLU A 493 -8.28 -2.95 -24.35
C GLU A 493 -8.48 -1.44 -24.61
N ARG A 494 -7.83 -0.89 -25.63
CA ARG A 494 -8.03 0.51 -26.03
C ARG A 494 -9.45 0.79 -26.52
N ALA A 495 -10.05 -0.15 -27.25
CA ALA A 495 -11.44 -0.04 -27.68
C ALA A 495 -12.43 -0.03 -26.50
N GLN A 496 -12.05 -0.59 -25.35
CA GLN A 496 -12.81 -0.51 -24.09
C GLN A 496 -12.57 0.80 -23.33
N GLY A 497 -11.83 1.76 -23.90
CA GLY A 497 -11.52 3.05 -23.25
C GLY A 497 -10.43 2.99 -22.17
N ARG A 498 -9.66 1.91 -22.11
CA ARG A 498 -8.63 1.69 -21.10
C ARG A 498 -7.26 2.22 -21.55
N THR A 499 -6.45 2.65 -20.60
CA THR A 499 -5.07 3.09 -20.84
C THR A 499 -4.15 1.88 -20.78
N VAL A 500 -3.45 1.59 -21.89
CA VAL A 500 -2.60 0.38 -22.01
C VAL A 500 -1.14 0.79 -22.07
N ALA A 501 -0.30 0.13 -21.25
CA ALA A 501 1.15 0.21 -21.34
C ALA A 501 1.74 -1.17 -21.66
N ASP A 502 2.58 -1.21 -22.67
CA ASP A 502 3.34 -2.38 -23.08
C ASP A 502 4.58 -2.54 -22.18
N VAL A 503 4.73 -3.71 -21.57
CA VAL A 503 5.82 -4.03 -20.64
C VAL A 503 6.46 -5.41 -20.92
N HIS A 504 6.15 -6.03 -22.09
CA HIS A 504 6.59 -7.39 -22.42
C HIS A 504 8.12 -7.58 -22.35
N GLU A 505 8.90 -6.53 -22.70
CA GLU A 505 10.37 -6.60 -22.62
C GLU A 505 10.92 -6.58 -21.19
N LYS A 506 10.09 -6.35 -20.18
CA LYS A 506 10.52 -6.19 -18.77
C LYS A 506 10.51 -7.47 -17.96
N ASP A 507 10.06 -8.61 -18.51
CA ASP A 507 9.96 -9.91 -17.82
C ASP A 507 9.18 -9.86 -16.49
N LEU A 508 8.17 -9.01 -16.40
CA LEU A 508 7.34 -8.84 -15.19
C LEU A 508 6.45 -10.05 -14.89
N GLY A 509 6.34 -10.99 -15.85
CA GLY A 509 5.43 -12.14 -15.78
C GLY A 509 4.03 -11.79 -16.28
N TYR A 510 3.92 -10.73 -17.07
CA TYR A 510 2.79 -10.32 -17.88
C TYR A 510 3.28 -9.34 -18.97
N ASP A 511 2.54 -9.23 -20.06
CA ASP A 511 2.96 -8.50 -21.25
C ASP A 511 2.50 -7.05 -21.29
N ILE A 512 1.27 -6.78 -20.79
CA ILE A 512 0.71 -5.43 -20.77
C ILE A 512 0.03 -5.12 -19.43
N THR A 513 0.00 -3.83 -19.07
CA THR A 513 -0.90 -3.30 -18.06
C THR A 513 -2.03 -2.54 -18.72
N SER A 514 -3.25 -2.69 -18.22
CA SER A 514 -4.42 -1.98 -18.71
C SER A 514 -5.18 -1.37 -17.53
N LEU A 515 -5.31 -0.04 -17.52
CA LEU A 515 -5.94 0.72 -16.46
C LEU A 515 -7.22 1.40 -16.97
N ASP A 516 -8.32 1.16 -16.28
CA ASP A 516 -9.51 1.98 -16.40
C ASP A 516 -9.35 3.20 -15.48
N THR A 517 -9.15 4.37 -16.06
CA THR A 517 -8.92 5.62 -15.31
C THR A 517 -10.18 6.12 -14.59
N SER A 518 -11.37 5.64 -14.95
CA SER A 518 -12.63 6.03 -14.32
C SER A 518 -12.89 5.25 -13.03
N SER A 519 -12.65 3.93 -13.04
CA SER A 519 -12.90 3.03 -11.89
C SER A 519 -11.65 2.71 -11.08
N GLY A 520 -10.45 2.91 -11.67
CA GLY A 520 -9.18 2.47 -11.10
C GLY A 520 -8.94 0.96 -11.22
N ASP A 521 -9.73 0.25 -12.05
CA ASP A 521 -9.56 -1.18 -12.30
C ASP A 521 -8.30 -1.42 -13.13
N LEU A 522 -7.33 -2.13 -12.52
CA LEU A 522 -6.06 -2.51 -13.14
C LEU A 522 -6.11 -3.95 -13.59
N ARG A 523 -5.69 -4.21 -14.84
CA ARG A 523 -5.46 -5.55 -15.38
C ARG A 523 -3.98 -5.72 -15.70
N LEU A 524 -3.39 -6.81 -15.22
CA LEU A 524 -2.09 -7.33 -15.60
C LEU A 524 -2.36 -8.47 -16.57
N ILE A 525 -2.00 -8.31 -17.83
CA ILE A 525 -2.46 -9.20 -18.89
C ILE A 525 -1.28 -9.93 -19.50
N GLU A 526 -1.33 -11.25 -19.41
CA GLU A 526 -0.46 -12.16 -20.16
C GLU A 526 -1.11 -12.51 -21.48
N ILE A 527 -0.37 -12.49 -22.58
CA ILE A 527 -0.89 -12.66 -23.92
C ILE A 527 -0.23 -13.87 -24.59
N LYS A 528 -1.04 -14.78 -25.08
CA LYS A 528 -0.55 -15.98 -25.78
C LYS A 528 -1.13 -16.04 -27.19
N GLY A 529 -0.24 -16.05 -28.18
CA GLY A 529 -0.58 -16.20 -29.59
C GLY A 529 -0.54 -17.66 -30.05
N ILE A 530 -1.55 -18.09 -30.80
CA ILE A 530 -1.62 -19.41 -31.41
C ILE A 530 -1.85 -19.25 -32.91
N GLY A 531 -0.96 -19.82 -33.72
CA GLY A 531 -1.03 -19.68 -35.19
C GLY A 531 -2.22 -20.39 -35.83
N ALA A 532 -2.80 -21.43 -35.17
CA ALA A 532 -3.95 -22.24 -35.62
C ALA A 532 -5.22 -21.94 -34.81
N ALA A 533 -6.30 -22.65 -35.11
CA ALA A 533 -7.57 -22.54 -34.37
C ALA A 533 -7.46 -23.07 -32.94
N THR A 534 -6.67 -24.13 -32.74
CA THR A 534 -6.47 -24.81 -31.45
C THR A 534 -4.97 -24.98 -31.20
N GLY A 535 -4.60 -25.14 -29.93
CA GLY A 535 -3.21 -25.32 -29.53
C GLY A 535 -3.06 -25.46 -28.02
N THR A 536 -1.82 -25.44 -27.58
CA THR A 536 -1.46 -25.49 -26.15
C THR A 536 -0.92 -24.13 -25.73
N VAL A 537 -1.43 -23.60 -24.63
CA VAL A 537 -0.94 -22.40 -23.97
C VAL A 537 0.07 -22.82 -22.90
N LEU A 538 1.21 -22.19 -22.91
CA LEU A 538 2.26 -22.35 -21.92
C LEU A 538 2.39 -21.10 -21.07
N LEU A 539 2.54 -21.32 -19.77
CA LEU A 539 3.04 -20.30 -18.87
C LEU A 539 4.45 -20.67 -18.41
N THR A 540 5.33 -19.69 -18.42
CA THR A 540 6.62 -19.82 -17.75
C THR A 540 6.41 -19.92 -16.25
N PRO A 541 7.39 -20.42 -15.47
CA PRO A 541 7.30 -20.41 -14.01
C PRO A 541 7.07 -19.04 -13.42
N ASN A 542 7.65 -17.97 -14.01
CA ASN A 542 7.45 -16.60 -13.57
C ASN A 542 6.02 -16.10 -13.83
N GLU A 543 5.48 -16.31 -15.04
CA GLU A 543 4.10 -15.94 -15.39
C GLU A 543 3.08 -16.66 -14.49
N LYS A 544 3.25 -17.99 -14.29
CA LYS A 544 2.39 -18.74 -13.37
C LYS A 544 2.47 -18.23 -11.94
N ARG A 545 3.69 -17.95 -11.45
CA ARG A 545 3.91 -17.38 -10.14
C ARG A 545 3.19 -16.04 -9.98
N VAL A 546 3.32 -15.14 -10.97
CA VAL A 546 2.67 -13.83 -10.93
C VAL A 546 1.16 -13.96 -11.03
N ALA A 547 0.64 -14.89 -11.81
CA ALA A 547 -0.79 -15.20 -11.86
C ALA A 547 -1.31 -15.66 -10.49
N GLU A 548 -0.59 -16.54 -9.79
CA GLU A 548 -0.91 -16.97 -8.42
C GLU A 548 -0.84 -15.82 -7.40
N ASP A 549 0.13 -14.91 -7.56
CA ASP A 549 0.32 -13.78 -6.67
C ASP A 549 -0.70 -12.65 -6.89
N ARG A 550 -1.19 -12.46 -8.12
CA ARG A 550 -2.02 -11.31 -8.51
C ARG A 550 -3.50 -11.63 -8.72
N ARG A 551 -3.84 -12.88 -8.82
CA ARG A 551 -5.21 -13.43 -8.85
C ARG A 551 -6.26 -12.51 -9.50
N ASP A 552 -6.90 -11.66 -8.72
CA ASP A 552 -8.04 -10.83 -9.14
C ASP A 552 -7.74 -9.78 -10.21
N CYS A 553 -6.50 -9.32 -10.31
CA CYS A 553 -6.08 -8.37 -11.33
C CYS A 553 -5.27 -9.01 -12.47
N TYR A 554 -5.01 -10.32 -12.43
CA TYR A 554 -4.28 -11.03 -13.48
C TYR A 554 -5.22 -11.68 -14.49
N TRP A 555 -4.91 -11.46 -15.77
CA TRP A 555 -5.70 -11.93 -16.90
C TRP A 555 -4.83 -12.67 -17.89
N LEU A 556 -5.39 -13.69 -18.52
CA LEU A 556 -4.79 -14.41 -19.64
C LEU A 556 -5.63 -14.16 -20.90
N TYR A 557 -4.99 -13.60 -21.92
CA TYR A 557 -5.56 -13.36 -23.23
C TYR A 557 -4.96 -14.35 -24.23
N VAL A 558 -5.82 -15.08 -24.94
CA VAL A 558 -5.39 -16.04 -25.95
C VAL A 558 -5.91 -15.58 -27.30
N VAL A 559 -4.99 -15.38 -28.24
CA VAL A 559 -5.31 -15.02 -29.62
C VAL A 559 -5.02 -16.21 -30.51
N THR A 560 -6.05 -16.75 -31.14
CA THR A 560 -5.95 -17.85 -32.09
C THR A 560 -5.91 -17.38 -33.55
N HIS A 561 -5.62 -18.26 -34.49
CA HIS A 561 -5.56 -17.95 -35.93
C HIS A 561 -4.60 -16.84 -36.30
N CYS A 562 -3.53 -16.59 -35.52
CA CYS A 562 -2.59 -15.51 -35.76
C CYS A 562 -1.93 -15.55 -37.16
N LYS A 563 -1.90 -16.69 -37.82
CA LYS A 563 -1.36 -16.84 -39.21
C LYS A 563 -2.39 -16.61 -40.32
N SER A 564 -3.65 -16.33 -39.98
CA SER A 564 -4.72 -16.11 -40.97
C SER A 564 -5.57 -14.91 -40.57
N GLU A 565 -6.63 -15.10 -39.80
CA GLU A 565 -7.51 -14.06 -39.30
C GLU A 565 -7.50 -14.11 -37.76
N PRO A 566 -6.68 -13.28 -37.10
CA PRO A 566 -6.50 -13.32 -35.65
C PRO A 566 -7.80 -13.11 -34.90
N CYS A 567 -8.09 -13.97 -33.94
CA CYS A 567 -9.30 -13.94 -33.10
C CYS A 567 -8.94 -14.00 -31.62
N LEU A 568 -9.28 -12.96 -30.86
CA LEU A 568 -9.16 -12.98 -29.41
C LEU A 568 -10.25 -13.87 -28.82
N GLN A 569 -9.86 -14.84 -28.03
CA GLN A 569 -10.77 -15.67 -27.24
C GLN A 569 -11.28 -14.88 -26.02
N ASP A 570 -12.31 -15.39 -25.34
CA ASP A 570 -12.85 -14.74 -24.14
C ASP A 570 -11.74 -14.55 -23.09
N PRO A 571 -11.51 -13.31 -22.62
CA PRO A 571 -10.49 -13.01 -21.62
C PRO A 571 -10.68 -13.80 -20.32
N ILE A 572 -9.63 -14.45 -19.85
CA ILE A 572 -9.67 -15.30 -18.66
C ILE A 572 -9.14 -14.53 -17.45
N LYS A 573 -10.03 -14.21 -16.53
CA LYS A 573 -9.65 -13.64 -15.23
C LYS A 573 -9.17 -14.73 -14.28
N ASP A 574 -8.12 -14.46 -13.52
CA ASP A 574 -7.51 -15.37 -12.54
C ASP A 574 -7.20 -16.76 -13.14
N PRO A 575 -6.32 -16.83 -14.16
CA PRO A 575 -5.99 -18.10 -14.79
C PRO A 575 -5.31 -19.10 -13.84
N ALA A 576 -4.83 -18.64 -12.67
CA ALA A 576 -4.26 -19.53 -11.66
C ALA A 576 -5.26 -20.56 -11.09
N ARG A 577 -6.57 -20.33 -11.28
CA ARG A 577 -7.64 -21.28 -10.89
C ARG A 577 -7.84 -22.44 -11.86
N LEU A 578 -7.24 -22.37 -13.05
CA LEU A 578 -7.38 -23.42 -14.06
C LEU A 578 -6.48 -24.62 -13.72
N ASP A 579 -6.88 -25.80 -14.20
CA ASP A 579 -6.12 -27.04 -14.02
C ASP A 579 -4.91 -27.06 -14.95
N TRP A 580 -3.80 -26.51 -14.49
CA TRP A 580 -2.54 -26.50 -15.20
C TRP A 580 -1.80 -27.83 -15.03
N HIS A 581 -1.39 -28.42 -16.14
CA HIS A 581 -0.54 -29.61 -16.11
C HIS A 581 0.93 -29.20 -16.09
N GLU A 582 1.67 -29.69 -15.10
CA GLU A 582 3.10 -29.45 -15.00
C GLU A 582 3.86 -30.29 -16.04
N VAL A 583 4.67 -29.62 -16.87
CA VAL A 583 5.58 -30.31 -17.79
C VAL A 583 6.88 -30.63 -17.05
N LYS A 584 6.91 -31.74 -16.32
CA LYS A 584 8.03 -32.11 -15.40
C LYS A 584 9.42 -32.13 -16.02
N LYS A 585 9.54 -32.34 -17.33
CA LYS A 585 10.84 -32.33 -18.02
C LYS A 585 11.39 -30.94 -18.29
N VAL A 586 10.53 -29.90 -18.31
CA VAL A 586 10.87 -28.56 -18.81
C VAL A 586 10.41 -27.44 -17.87
N GLU A 587 9.70 -27.77 -16.78
CA GLU A 587 9.13 -26.83 -15.80
C GLU A 587 8.32 -25.67 -16.42
N HIS A 588 7.48 -26.02 -17.41
CA HIS A 588 6.48 -25.13 -17.97
C HIS A 588 5.08 -25.69 -17.70
N TYR A 589 4.09 -24.81 -17.73
CA TYR A 589 2.69 -25.16 -17.48
C TYR A 589 1.89 -24.91 -18.75
N TYR A 590 1.01 -25.84 -19.12
CA TYR A 590 0.19 -25.69 -20.31
C TYR A 590 -1.30 -25.87 -20.02
N LEU A 591 -2.13 -25.25 -20.85
CA LEU A 591 -3.57 -25.41 -20.88
C LEU A 591 -4.00 -25.58 -22.34
N SER A 592 -4.84 -26.57 -22.62
CA SER A 592 -5.39 -26.76 -23.97
C SER A 592 -6.44 -25.68 -24.27
N VAL A 593 -6.39 -25.09 -25.47
CA VAL A 593 -7.39 -24.09 -25.91
C VAL A 593 -8.80 -24.70 -25.95
N ASP A 594 -8.93 -26.00 -26.24
CA ASP A 594 -10.22 -26.71 -26.21
C ASP A 594 -10.87 -26.71 -24.81
N ALA A 595 -10.05 -26.67 -23.75
CA ALA A 595 -10.53 -26.53 -22.37
C ALA A 595 -11.01 -25.13 -22.03
N MET A 596 -10.58 -24.10 -22.78
CA MET A 596 -10.98 -22.69 -22.56
C MET A 596 -12.34 -22.37 -23.21
N THR A 597 -12.73 -23.10 -24.25
CA THR A 597 -13.98 -22.88 -25.01
C THR A 597 -15.23 -23.40 -24.29
N GLN A 598 -15.09 -24.11 -23.19
CA GLN A 598 -16.23 -24.47 -22.36
C GLN A 598 -16.62 -23.26 -21.48
N PRO A 599 -17.87 -22.77 -21.61
CA PRO A 599 -18.31 -21.67 -20.76
C PRO A 599 -18.28 -22.14 -19.32
N ILE A 600 -17.45 -21.49 -18.51
CA ILE A 600 -17.47 -21.66 -17.04
C ILE A 600 -18.83 -21.14 -16.59
N LYS A 601 -19.81 -22.02 -16.36
CA LYS A 601 -21.04 -21.67 -15.67
C LYS A 601 -20.65 -21.29 -14.25
N ILE A 602 -20.53 -20.00 -13.98
CA ILE A 602 -20.45 -19.48 -12.62
C ILE A 602 -21.84 -19.69 -12.01
N SER A 603 -22.07 -20.85 -11.41
CA SER A 603 -23.20 -21.05 -10.51
C SER A 603 -22.89 -20.27 -9.23
N GLN A 604 -23.66 -19.22 -9.00
CA GLN A 604 -23.70 -18.59 -7.69
C GLN A 604 -24.13 -19.68 -6.67
N GLY A 605 -23.20 -20.06 -5.77
CA GLY A 605 -23.52 -20.71 -4.52
C GLY A 605 -23.60 -22.24 -4.51
N GLU A 606 -22.54 -22.95 -4.90
CA GLU A 606 -22.34 -24.31 -4.41
C GLU A 606 -20.87 -24.55 -4.11
N GLN A 607 -20.58 -24.92 -2.87
CA GLN A 607 -19.28 -25.43 -2.45
C GLN A 607 -18.99 -26.73 -3.19
N PRO A 608 -17.75 -26.99 -3.66
CA PRO A 608 -17.42 -28.26 -4.26
C PRO A 608 -17.56 -29.40 -3.25
N PRO A 609 -18.18 -30.54 -3.62
CA PRO A 609 -18.23 -31.69 -2.75
C PRO A 609 -16.81 -32.26 -2.56
N TYR A 610 -16.37 -32.35 -1.31
CA TYR A 610 -15.19 -33.13 -0.94
C TYR A 610 -15.44 -34.59 -1.35
N GLY A 611 -14.63 -35.08 -2.27
CA GLY A 611 -14.65 -36.50 -2.68
C GLY A 611 -14.29 -37.41 -1.53
N GLU A 612 -15.13 -38.36 -1.30
CA GLU A 612 -14.91 -39.48 -0.41
C GLU A 612 -13.71 -40.34 -0.85
N LYS A 613 -12.99 -40.79 0.13
CA LYS A 613 -11.93 -41.81 0.01
C LYS A 613 -12.52 -43.10 -0.58
N GLY A 614 -11.99 -43.54 -1.71
CA GLY A 614 -12.07 -44.93 -2.15
C GLY A 614 -10.75 -45.62 -1.84
N GLU A 615 -10.83 -46.77 -1.30
CA GLU A 615 -9.85 -47.72 -0.78
C GLU A 615 -8.50 -47.81 -1.50
#